data_6d316b47ef43447a2a9351950e2fa28f
#
_entry.id   6d316b47ef43447a2a9351950e2fa28f
#
_cell.length_a   1.000
_cell.length_b   1.000
_cell.length_c   1.000
_cell.angle_alpha   90.00
_cell.angle_beta   90.00
_cell.angle_gamma   90.00
#
_symmetry.space_group_name_H-M   'P 1'
#
loop_
_entity.id
_entity.type
_entity.pdbx_description
1 polymer ?
#
loop_
_entity_poly.entity_id
_entity_poly.type
_entity_poly.pdbx_seq_one_letter_code
_entity_poly.pdbx_strand_id
1 'polypeptide(L)'
;MRTKFLALAAAAALFGALPSVAHHAVSAEFDSSKVVTLKGTVSKVDWVNPHIFVYVDAKDESGKVTTWRLQSLPPMFFKGSGLTKDKLMDGSQVTVTAYPAKDGTDGFGFLLKLAYPDGHFFNLGGGTAPETPAK
;
A
#
# COMPACT_ATOMS: atom_id res chain seq x y z
N MET A 1 24.09 -6.05 -42.56
CA MET A 1 23.37 -7.00 -41.67
C MET A 1 23.80 -6.91 -40.21
N ARG A 2 25.04 -6.62 -39.86
CA ARG A 2 25.52 -6.54 -38.45
C ARG A 2 24.93 -5.41 -37.64
N THR A 3 24.61 -4.27 -38.21
CA THR A 3 24.04 -3.08 -37.51
C THR A 3 22.56 -3.26 -37.11
N LYS A 4 21.77 -4.08 -37.85
CA LYS A 4 20.35 -4.31 -37.54
C LYS A 4 20.17 -5.25 -36.32
N PHE A 5 21.11 -6.18 -36.11
CA PHE A 5 21.07 -7.07 -34.92
C PHE A 5 21.46 -6.36 -33.62
N LEU A 6 22.37 -5.38 -33.69
CA LEU A 6 22.75 -4.57 -32.53
C LEU A 6 21.62 -3.65 -32.06
N ALA A 7 20.84 -3.09 -32.99
CA ALA A 7 19.68 -2.25 -32.65
C ALA A 7 18.56 -3.05 -32.00
N LEU A 8 18.32 -4.30 -32.42
CA LEU A 8 17.30 -5.16 -31.86
C LEU A 8 17.69 -5.66 -30.46
N ALA A 9 18.96 -5.95 -30.20
CA ALA A 9 19.49 -6.35 -28.91
C ALA A 9 19.42 -5.18 -27.86
N ALA A 10 19.68 -3.95 -28.32
CA ALA A 10 19.56 -2.76 -27.46
C ALA A 10 18.10 -2.47 -27.06
N ALA A 11 17.14 -2.67 -27.98
CA ALA A 11 15.72 -2.50 -27.69
C ALA A 11 15.20 -3.56 -26.70
N ALA A 12 15.66 -4.81 -26.80
CA ALA A 12 15.26 -5.87 -25.87
C ALA A 12 15.80 -5.65 -24.44
N ALA A 13 16.98 -5.03 -24.29
CA ALA A 13 17.56 -4.71 -22.99
C ALA A 13 16.81 -3.58 -22.25
N LEU A 14 16.16 -2.67 -22.98
CA LEU A 14 15.35 -1.59 -22.37
C LEU A 14 14.02 -2.08 -21.82
N PHE A 15 13.45 -3.18 -22.33
CA PHE A 15 12.17 -3.71 -21.83
C PHE A 15 12.30 -4.60 -20.58
N GLY A 16 13.50 -5.09 -20.28
CA GLY A 16 13.75 -5.95 -19.10
C GLY A 16 13.93 -5.20 -17.78
N ALA A 17 13.99 -3.86 -17.77
CA ALA A 17 14.32 -3.08 -16.57
C ALA A 17 13.10 -2.52 -15.80
N LEU A 18 11.88 -2.71 -16.31
CA LEU A 18 10.69 -2.04 -15.78
C LEU A 18 10.12 -2.58 -14.44
N PRO A 19 10.22 -3.87 -14.08
CA PRO A 19 9.65 -4.32 -12.80
C PRO A 19 10.49 -3.96 -11.57
N SER A 20 11.76 -3.67 -11.72
CA SER A 20 12.66 -3.39 -10.60
C SER A 20 12.47 -1.97 -10.01
N VAL A 21 11.98 -1.03 -10.79
CA VAL A 21 11.83 0.38 -10.38
C VAL A 21 10.69 0.56 -9.34
N ALA A 22 9.61 -0.20 -9.45
CA ALA A 22 8.46 -0.07 -8.55
C ALA A 22 8.75 -0.58 -7.12
N HIS A 23 9.51 -1.66 -6.97
CA HIS A 23 9.92 -2.16 -5.66
C HIS A 23 10.94 -1.26 -4.97
N HIS A 24 11.84 -0.64 -5.75
CA HIS A 24 12.81 0.33 -5.21
C HIS A 24 12.13 1.62 -4.73
N ALA A 25 11.01 2.03 -5.32
CA ALA A 25 10.29 3.23 -4.91
C ALA A 25 9.68 3.10 -3.51
N VAL A 26 9.05 1.97 -3.18
CA VAL A 26 8.46 1.73 -1.84
C VAL A 26 9.54 1.71 -0.77
N SER A 27 10.64 0.96 -0.97
CA SER A 27 11.74 0.88 0.00
C SER A 27 12.57 2.15 0.11
N ALA A 28 12.49 3.08 -0.85
CA ALA A 28 13.11 4.38 -0.75
C ALA A 28 12.36 5.32 0.21
N GLU A 29 11.04 5.24 0.24
CA GLU A 29 10.15 6.15 0.98
C GLU A 29 9.67 5.55 2.32
N PHE A 30 9.48 4.22 2.38
CA PHE A 30 8.93 3.53 3.54
C PHE A 30 9.91 2.54 4.17
N ASP A 31 9.88 2.43 5.51
CA ASP A 31 10.72 1.52 6.27
C ASP A 31 10.11 0.13 6.35
N SER A 32 10.49 -0.74 5.39
CA SER A 32 10.00 -2.11 5.33
C SER A 32 10.51 -3.04 6.44
N SER A 33 11.45 -2.57 7.26
CA SER A 33 11.90 -3.32 8.45
C SER A 33 10.96 -3.15 9.65
N LYS A 34 10.01 -2.22 9.56
CA LYS A 34 9.05 -1.90 10.62
C LYS A 34 7.62 -2.08 10.10
N VAL A 35 6.75 -2.55 10.98
CA VAL A 35 5.31 -2.62 10.72
C VAL A 35 4.58 -1.91 11.85
N VAL A 36 3.71 -0.97 11.47
CA VAL A 36 2.76 -0.36 12.39
C VAL A 36 1.40 -1.01 12.22
N THR A 37 0.69 -1.20 13.32
CA THR A 37 -0.69 -1.70 13.34
C THR A 37 -1.59 -0.63 13.92
N LEU A 38 -2.61 -0.26 13.19
CA LEU A 38 -3.55 0.80 13.55
C LEU A 38 -4.95 0.23 13.62
N LYS A 39 -5.72 0.66 14.61
CA LYS A 39 -7.16 0.39 14.71
C LYS A 39 -7.92 1.70 14.56
N GLY A 40 -8.89 1.74 13.68
CA GLY A 40 -9.63 2.95 13.40
C GLY A 40 -10.72 2.79 12.37
N THR A 41 -11.13 3.91 11.79
CA THR A 41 -12.16 3.97 10.75
C THR A 41 -11.61 4.67 9.52
N VAL A 42 -11.94 4.19 8.33
CA VAL A 42 -11.58 4.88 7.08
C VAL A 42 -12.42 6.14 6.97
N SER A 43 -11.76 7.30 6.97
CA SER A 43 -12.42 8.61 6.88
C SER A 43 -12.44 9.17 5.46
N LYS A 44 -11.49 8.77 4.61
CA LYS A 44 -11.42 9.22 3.22
C LYS A 44 -10.67 8.20 2.37
N VAL A 45 -11.02 8.09 1.09
CA VAL A 45 -10.27 7.35 0.08
C VAL A 45 -10.10 8.20 -1.17
N ASP A 46 -8.87 8.44 -1.58
CA ASP A 46 -8.53 9.00 -2.88
C ASP A 46 -8.23 7.84 -3.83
N TRP A 47 -9.22 7.47 -4.64
CA TRP A 47 -9.14 6.37 -5.60
C TRP A 47 -8.63 6.88 -6.95
N VAL A 48 -7.33 7.14 -7.05
CA VAL A 48 -6.70 7.84 -8.17
C VAL A 48 -5.39 7.16 -8.60
N ASN A 49 -4.93 7.44 -9.83
CA ASN A 49 -3.59 7.10 -10.29
C ASN A 49 -2.60 8.21 -9.87
N PRO A 50 -1.33 7.88 -9.63
CA PRO A 50 -0.70 6.55 -9.71
C PRO A 50 -0.88 5.69 -8.46
N HIS A 51 -1.46 6.21 -7.38
CA HIS A 51 -1.63 5.50 -6.10
C HIS A 51 -2.98 5.80 -5.47
N ILE A 52 -3.61 4.76 -4.91
CA ILE A 52 -4.72 4.95 -3.98
C ILE A 52 -4.15 5.44 -2.64
N PHE A 53 -4.84 6.41 -2.02
CA PHE A 53 -4.59 6.80 -0.63
C PHE A 53 -5.82 6.49 0.23
N VAL A 54 -5.58 5.78 1.32
CA VAL A 54 -6.60 5.48 2.33
C VAL A 54 -6.27 6.28 3.59
N TYR A 55 -7.22 7.07 4.04
CA TYR A 55 -7.09 7.87 5.26
C TYR A 55 -7.81 7.13 6.39
N VAL A 56 -7.09 6.84 7.47
CA VAL A 56 -7.60 6.11 8.62
C VAL A 56 -7.47 6.97 9.87
N ASP A 57 -8.59 7.26 10.50
CA ASP A 57 -8.63 7.92 11.80
C ASP A 57 -8.40 6.86 12.88
N ALA A 58 -7.15 6.77 13.33
CA ALA A 58 -6.71 5.81 14.33
C ALA A 58 -6.63 6.47 15.71
N LYS A 59 -7.12 5.75 16.72
CA LYS A 59 -7.11 6.17 18.12
C LYS A 59 -6.01 5.43 18.86
N ASP A 60 -5.14 6.16 19.52
CA ASP A 60 -4.11 5.58 20.38
C ASP A 60 -4.65 5.21 21.77
N GLU A 61 -3.83 4.60 22.61
CA GLU A 61 -4.19 4.19 23.98
C GLU A 61 -4.58 5.38 24.87
N SER A 62 -4.10 6.59 24.58
CA SER A 62 -4.46 7.81 25.30
C SER A 62 -5.81 8.39 24.89
N GLY A 63 -6.39 7.87 23.79
CA GLY A 63 -7.62 8.37 23.19
C GLY A 63 -7.41 9.48 22.16
N LYS A 64 -6.16 9.87 21.87
CA LYS A 64 -5.85 10.82 20.82
C LYS A 64 -6.09 10.18 19.44
N VAL A 65 -6.81 10.89 18.59
CA VAL A 65 -7.05 10.50 17.20
C VAL A 65 -5.99 11.12 16.30
N THR A 66 -5.38 10.29 15.47
CA THR A 66 -4.45 10.71 14.42
C THR A 66 -4.95 10.16 13.08
N THR A 67 -5.08 11.04 12.09
CA THR A 67 -5.42 10.64 10.74
C THR A 67 -4.16 10.17 10.02
N TRP A 68 -4.11 8.89 9.68
CA TRP A 68 -3.05 8.30 8.88
C TRP A 68 -3.40 8.36 7.41
N ARG A 69 -2.50 8.92 6.60
CA ARG A 69 -2.54 8.88 5.14
C ARG A 69 -1.72 7.70 4.66
N LEU A 70 -2.36 6.68 4.15
CA LEU A 70 -1.73 5.42 3.76
C LEU A 70 -1.73 5.27 2.24
N GLN A 71 -0.55 5.22 1.65
CA GLN A 71 -0.37 4.97 0.21
C GLN A 71 -0.54 3.49 -0.08
N SER A 72 -1.20 3.17 -1.18
CA SER A 72 -1.41 1.82 -1.67
C SER A 72 -0.98 1.71 -3.13
N LEU A 73 -1.25 0.56 -3.75
CA LEU A 73 -1.01 0.34 -5.17
C LEU A 73 -2.00 1.13 -6.05
N PRO A 74 -1.70 1.28 -7.35
CA PRO A 74 -2.64 1.88 -8.30
C PRO A 74 -3.97 1.12 -8.39
N PRO A 75 -5.08 1.79 -8.75
CA PRO A 75 -6.42 1.18 -8.89
C PRO A 75 -6.48 -0.05 -9.78
N MET A 76 -5.63 -0.13 -10.80
CA MET A 76 -5.59 -1.24 -11.74
C MET A 76 -5.29 -2.59 -11.10
N PHE A 77 -4.53 -2.61 -9.98
CA PHE A 77 -4.18 -3.83 -9.27
C PHE A 77 -5.37 -4.48 -8.56
N PHE A 78 -6.45 -3.73 -8.36
CA PHE A 78 -7.64 -4.20 -7.64
C PHE A 78 -8.81 -4.54 -8.57
N LYS A 79 -8.62 -4.46 -9.89
CA LYS A 79 -9.61 -4.92 -10.85
C LYS A 79 -9.92 -6.39 -10.63
N GLY A 80 -11.19 -6.71 -10.42
CA GLY A 80 -11.65 -8.10 -10.20
C GLY A 80 -11.44 -8.64 -8.78
N SER A 81 -10.77 -7.91 -7.89
CA SER A 81 -10.61 -8.33 -6.48
C SER A 81 -11.87 -8.18 -5.63
N GLY A 82 -12.85 -7.45 -6.14
CA GLY A 82 -14.05 -7.06 -5.38
C GLY A 82 -13.82 -5.85 -4.46
N LEU A 83 -12.59 -5.31 -4.37
CA LEU A 83 -12.32 -4.10 -3.63
C LEU A 83 -12.80 -2.87 -4.40
N THR A 84 -13.56 -2.00 -3.73
CA THR A 84 -14.04 -0.73 -4.26
C THR A 84 -13.87 0.37 -3.24
N LYS A 85 -13.90 1.63 -3.68
CA LYS A 85 -13.88 2.79 -2.79
C LYS A 85 -14.98 2.72 -1.74
N ASP A 86 -16.21 2.37 -2.15
CA ASP A 86 -17.39 2.34 -1.25
C ASP A 86 -17.24 1.27 -0.18
N LYS A 87 -16.66 0.11 -0.51
CA LYS A 87 -16.39 -0.94 0.49
C LYS A 87 -15.37 -0.51 1.54
N LEU A 88 -14.36 0.28 1.17
CA LEU A 88 -13.42 0.84 2.12
C LEU A 88 -14.04 1.89 3.03
N MET A 89 -15.06 2.60 2.55
CA MET A 89 -15.72 3.72 3.24
C MET A 89 -17.07 3.33 3.87
N ASP A 90 -17.28 2.06 4.20
CA ASP A 90 -18.55 1.57 4.77
C ASP A 90 -18.78 1.95 6.23
N GLY A 91 -17.81 2.62 6.86
CA GLY A 91 -17.88 3.07 8.26
C GLY A 91 -17.44 2.02 9.27
N SER A 92 -17.02 0.83 8.81
CA SER A 92 -16.57 -0.25 9.70
C SER A 92 -15.29 0.14 10.44
N GLN A 93 -15.14 -0.42 11.63
CA GLN A 93 -13.84 -0.45 12.32
C GLN A 93 -12.92 -1.39 11.54
N VAL A 94 -11.70 -0.93 11.31
CA VAL A 94 -10.68 -1.70 10.60
C VAL A 94 -9.40 -1.80 11.40
N THR A 95 -8.66 -2.88 11.17
CA THR A 95 -7.28 -3.00 11.60
C THR A 95 -6.40 -2.95 10.35
N VAL A 96 -5.48 -2.00 10.30
CA VAL A 96 -4.55 -1.85 9.18
C VAL A 96 -3.13 -2.10 9.61
N THR A 97 -2.34 -2.72 8.73
CA THR A 97 -0.89 -2.84 8.86
C THR A 97 -0.23 -2.05 7.75
N ALA A 98 0.81 -1.32 8.09
CA ALA A 98 1.53 -0.45 7.15
C ALA A 98 3.01 -0.37 7.47
N TYR A 99 3.83 -0.07 6.48
CA TYR A 99 5.20 0.39 6.69
C TYR A 99 5.17 1.89 6.98
N PRO A 100 5.81 2.37 8.07
CA PRO A 100 5.90 3.80 8.35
C PRO A 100 6.83 4.51 7.37
N ALA A 101 6.68 5.83 7.26
CA ALA A 101 7.59 6.66 6.48
C ALA A 101 9.02 6.58 7.04
N LYS A 102 9.99 6.49 6.15
CA LYS A 102 11.43 6.35 6.50
C LYS A 102 12.00 7.59 7.13
N ASP A 103 11.51 8.76 6.72
CA ASP A 103 11.92 10.06 7.22
C ASP A 103 11.31 10.43 8.59
N GLY A 104 10.48 9.54 9.16
CA GLY A 104 9.81 9.74 10.44
C GLY A 104 8.58 10.64 10.37
N THR A 105 8.05 10.94 9.19
CA THR A 105 6.79 11.67 9.04
C THR A 105 5.65 10.95 9.76
N ASP A 106 5.07 11.58 10.75
CA ASP A 106 3.93 11.04 11.49
C ASP A 106 2.68 10.94 10.61
N GLY A 107 1.91 9.87 10.82
CA GLY A 107 0.65 9.70 10.12
C GLY A 107 0.78 9.45 8.62
N PHE A 108 1.96 9.01 8.14
CA PHE A 108 2.19 8.62 6.76
C PHE A 108 2.81 7.23 6.67
N GLY A 109 2.33 6.40 5.73
CA GLY A 109 2.83 5.04 5.56
C GLY A 109 2.38 4.38 4.26
N PHE A 110 2.90 3.17 4.03
CA PHE A 110 2.51 2.32 2.91
C PHE A 110 1.61 1.19 3.42
N LEU A 111 0.37 1.16 2.94
CA LEU A 111 -0.67 0.22 3.38
C LEU A 111 -0.41 -1.19 2.85
N LEU A 112 -0.28 -2.14 3.74
CA LEU A 112 -0.07 -3.56 3.42
C LEU A 112 -1.38 -4.33 3.42
N LYS A 113 -2.12 -4.25 4.52
CA LYS A 113 -3.34 -5.04 4.76
C LYS A 113 -4.37 -4.21 5.50
N LEU A 114 -5.63 -4.37 5.14
CA LEU A 114 -6.78 -3.83 5.84
C LEU A 114 -7.72 -4.99 6.18
N ALA A 115 -7.99 -5.19 7.46
CA ALA A 115 -8.81 -6.27 7.97
C ALA A 115 -10.04 -5.74 8.71
N TYR A 116 -11.15 -6.47 8.60
CA TYR A 116 -12.42 -6.19 9.22
C TYR A 116 -12.65 -7.08 10.45
N PRO A 117 -13.58 -6.70 11.36
CA PRO A 117 -13.84 -7.48 12.59
C PRO A 117 -14.32 -8.89 12.35
N ASP A 118 -14.99 -9.17 11.21
CA ASP A 118 -15.47 -10.49 10.82
C ASP A 118 -14.37 -11.42 10.26
N GLY A 119 -13.14 -10.91 10.15
CA GLY A 119 -11.96 -11.66 9.72
C GLY A 119 -11.66 -11.57 8.22
N HIS A 120 -12.55 -11.00 7.39
CA HIS A 120 -12.16 -10.76 6.00
C HIS A 120 -11.15 -9.61 5.89
N PHE A 121 -10.34 -9.61 4.84
CA PHE A 121 -9.30 -8.61 4.66
C PHE A 121 -8.96 -8.38 3.18
N PHE A 122 -8.34 -7.24 2.91
CA PHE A 122 -7.74 -6.93 1.61
C PHE A 122 -6.23 -6.71 1.76
N ASN A 123 -5.44 -7.33 0.87
CA ASN A 123 -4.03 -7.03 0.70
C ASN A 123 -3.90 -5.84 -0.27
N LEU A 124 -3.38 -4.72 0.20
CA LEU A 124 -3.30 -3.46 -0.52
C LEU A 124 -1.87 -3.08 -0.88
N GLY A 125 -0.89 -3.81 -0.37
CA GLY A 125 0.53 -3.59 -0.61
C GLY A 125 1.17 -4.48 -1.68
N GLY A 126 0.39 -5.36 -2.35
CA GLY A 126 0.87 -6.21 -3.46
C GLY A 126 1.74 -7.41 -3.08
N GLY A 127 1.92 -7.69 -1.81
CA GLY A 127 2.63 -8.86 -1.29
C GLY A 127 1.85 -9.57 -0.19
N THR A 128 2.37 -10.69 0.31
CA THR A 128 1.87 -11.26 1.56
C THR A 128 2.27 -10.31 2.69
N ALA A 129 1.28 -9.65 3.29
CA ALA A 129 1.53 -8.89 4.51
C ALA A 129 2.10 -9.83 5.57
N PRO A 130 3.13 -9.42 6.34
CA PRO A 130 3.62 -10.23 7.43
C PRO A 130 2.46 -10.57 8.37
N GLU A 131 2.32 -11.84 8.71
CA GLU A 131 1.38 -12.24 9.74
C GLU A 131 1.85 -11.63 11.06
N THR A 132 1.04 -10.74 11.62
CA THR A 132 1.29 -10.23 12.97
C THR A 132 1.05 -11.40 13.92
N PRO A 133 2.04 -11.82 14.75
CA PRO A 133 1.78 -12.86 15.74
C PRO A 133 0.63 -12.40 16.63
N ALA A 134 -0.42 -13.22 16.70
CA ALA A 134 -1.50 -13.03 17.63
C ALA A 134 -0.92 -13.05 19.06
N LYS A 135 -1.09 -11.95 19.77
CA LYS A 135 -0.88 -11.92 21.23
C LYS A 135 -2.11 -12.41 21.93
#